data_ff9f7adf412c445aadc408fb4762e6c3
#
_entry.id   ff9f7adf412c445aadc408fb4762e6c3
#
_cell.length_a   1.000
_cell.length_b   1.000
_cell.length_c   1.000
_cell.angle_alpha   90.00
_cell.angle_beta   90.00
_cell.angle_gamma   90.00
#
_symmetry.space_group_name_H-M   'P 1'
#
loop_
_entity.id
_entity.type
_entity.pdbx_description
1 polymer ?
#
loop_
_entity_poly.entity_id
_entity_poly.type
_entity_poly.pdbx_seq_one_letter_code
_entity_poly.pdbx_strand_id
1 'polypeptide(L)'
;MINRRTFSIGLGSSLLAACTDGTVPSSAPASRMRPVPNAGWDAWVANFKGRAASQGISQTTIDRAFAGAGYLPDVIERDRNQVEFKRSLEDYLAIAASDERISTGQQMLQRYGPVLSQIESQYGVDKEVVVAVWGLESRYGARRGDVPVVSALSTLAYDGRRGQFFESQLVAAMKILQNGDTTPANMTGSWAGAMGHTQFIPTSYLAYAVDFTGDGRRDIWSEDPTDSLASTAAYLSRAGWVRGQPWGGEAGTVSGTPVAVLQPQTPGPRIAVFRNFQVIKRYNNSDSYAIGVGHLSDRIAGGAPFKASFGPDATGLSLKDRKELQRRLTSAGYDTQGADGVIGKNTEAAISAYQRANGLSVTGDPSVALLRQLGG
;
A
#
# COMPACT_ATOMS: atom_id res chain seq x y z
N MET A 1 3.52 -25.07 7.36
CA MET A 1 4.05 -24.00 6.47
C MET A 1 2.96 -23.61 5.49
N ILE A 2 2.25 -22.52 5.77
CA ILE A 2 1.14 -22.04 4.93
C ILE A 2 1.75 -21.20 3.82
N ASN A 3 1.62 -21.68 2.60
CA ASN A 3 2.16 -21.06 1.39
C ASN A 3 1.33 -19.80 1.06
N ARG A 4 1.86 -18.62 1.37
CA ARG A 4 1.25 -17.33 1.01
C ARG A 4 1.51 -17.06 -0.45
N ARG A 5 0.56 -17.41 -1.31
CA ARG A 5 0.56 -16.95 -2.70
C ARG A 5 0.35 -15.44 -2.72
N THR A 6 1.16 -14.81 -3.51
CA THR A 6 1.33 -13.39 -3.81
C THR A 6 0.07 -12.54 -3.61
N PHE A 7 0.13 -11.58 -2.70
CA PHE A 7 -0.85 -10.53 -2.54
C PHE A 7 -0.20 -9.22 -3.00
N SER A 8 -0.39 -8.87 -4.26
CA SER A 8 -0.01 -7.55 -4.77
C SER A 8 -1.17 -6.60 -4.49
N ILE A 9 -1.00 -5.70 -3.51
CA ILE A 9 -1.93 -4.62 -3.27
C ILE A 9 -1.74 -3.59 -4.39
N GLY A 10 -2.62 -3.63 -5.39
CA GLY A 10 -2.69 -2.59 -6.40
C GLY A 10 -3.11 -1.26 -5.78
N LEU A 11 -2.23 -0.27 -5.77
CA LEU A 11 -2.57 1.11 -5.43
C LEU A 11 -3.57 1.66 -6.46
N GLY A 12 -4.85 1.65 -6.10
CA GLY A 12 -5.91 2.28 -6.88
C GLY A 12 -5.77 3.81 -6.83
N SER A 13 -5.50 4.42 -7.99
CA SER A 13 -5.54 5.88 -8.15
C SER A 13 -6.98 6.38 -8.01
N SER A 14 -7.26 7.18 -6.98
CA SER A 14 -8.55 7.83 -6.79
C SER A 14 -8.55 9.17 -7.54
N LEU A 15 -9.54 9.37 -8.38
CA LEU A 15 -9.87 10.62 -9.07
C LEU A 15 -10.18 11.74 -8.06
N LEU A 16 -9.50 12.87 -8.18
CA LEU A 16 -9.88 14.12 -7.54
C LEU A 16 -10.71 14.93 -8.53
N ALA A 17 -11.91 15.31 -8.12
CA ALA A 17 -12.75 16.26 -8.83
C ALA A 17 -12.36 17.70 -8.45
N ALA A 18 -12.46 18.59 -9.42
CA ALA A 18 -12.09 20.00 -9.34
C ALA A 18 -12.85 20.78 -8.25
N CYS A 19 -12.15 21.73 -7.62
CA CYS A 19 -12.69 22.69 -6.66
C CYS A 19 -13.29 23.89 -7.38
N THR A 20 -14.53 24.26 -7.00
CA THR A 20 -15.03 25.63 -7.07
C THR A 20 -15.09 26.20 -5.65
N ASP A 21 -14.64 27.44 -5.47
CA ASP A 21 -14.59 28.15 -4.21
C ASP A 21 -15.94 28.20 -3.50
N GLY A 22 -15.97 27.72 -2.28
CA GLY A 22 -17.06 27.84 -1.33
C GLY A 22 -16.64 27.19 -0.04
N THR A 23 -16.46 27.96 1.03
CA THR A 23 -16.13 27.49 2.38
C THR A 23 -17.19 26.52 2.89
N VAL A 24 -16.94 25.23 2.80
CA VAL A 24 -17.74 24.15 3.38
C VAL A 24 -16.84 23.40 4.37
N PRO A 25 -17.34 23.05 5.58
CA PRO A 25 -16.54 22.32 6.55
C PRO A 25 -16.09 21.00 5.96
N SER A 26 -14.78 20.70 6.10
CA SER A 26 -14.12 19.48 5.63
C SER A 26 -14.73 18.26 6.32
N SER A 27 -15.79 17.71 5.77
CA SER A 27 -16.17 16.33 6.01
C SER A 27 -15.29 15.47 5.09
N ALA A 28 -14.52 14.54 5.66
CA ALA A 28 -13.82 13.52 4.90
C ALA A 28 -14.79 12.89 3.87
N PRO A 29 -14.37 12.67 2.61
CA PRO A 29 -15.25 12.11 1.61
C PRO A 29 -15.74 10.74 2.10
N ALA A 30 -17.06 10.60 2.24
CA ALA A 30 -17.69 9.35 2.65
C ALA A 30 -17.23 8.23 1.69
N SER A 31 -16.92 7.06 2.25
CA SER A 31 -16.57 5.87 1.46
C SER A 31 -17.56 5.70 0.30
N ARG A 32 -17.03 5.51 -0.92
CA ARG A 32 -17.87 5.22 -2.09
C ARG A 32 -18.49 3.82 -2.01
N MET A 33 -17.99 2.96 -1.14
CA MET A 33 -18.48 1.61 -0.90
C MET A 33 -19.69 1.65 0.02
N ARG A 34 -20.89 1.61 -0.58
CA ARG A 34 -22.14 1.60 0.16
C ARG A 34 -22.72 0.18 0.24
N PRO A 35 -23.20 -0.25 1.42
CA PRO A 35 -23.92 -1.50 1.54
C PRO A 35 -25.18 -1.51 0.68
N VAL A 36 -25.46 -2.65 0.05
CA VAL A 36 -26.71 -2.89 -0.67
C VAL A 36 -27.40 -4.15 -0.12
N PRO A 37 -28.74 -4.24 -0.14
CA PRO A 37 -29.46 -5.45 0.25
C PRO A 37 -29.02 -6.66 -0.57
N ASN A 38 -28.75 -7.79 0.10
CA ASN A 38 -28.39 -9.05 -0.55
C ASN A 38 -28.82 -10.23 0.32
N ALA A 39 -29.95 -10.86 -0.01
CA ALA A 39 -30.52 -11.97 0.75
C ALA A 39 -29.59 -13.19 0.84
N GLY A 40 -28.75 -13.43 -0.18
CA GLY A 40 -27.75 -14.52 -0.16
C GLY A 40 -26.65 -14.24 0.87
N TRP A 41 -26.16 -13.01 0.93
CA TRP A 41 -25.19 -12.58 1.93
C TRP A 41 -25.81 -12.65 3.35
N ASP A 42 -27.07 -12.22 3.51
CA ASP A 42 -27.76 -12.29 4.80
C ASP A 42 -27.88 -13.72 5.32
N ALA A 43 -28.25 -14.66 4.46
CA ALA A 43 -28.30 -16.09 4.79
C ALA A 43 -26.89 -16.64 5.11
N TRP A 44 -25.86 -16.24 4.37
CA TRP A 44 -24.50 -16.64 4.63
C TRP A 44 -24.02 -16.12 6.00
N VAL A 45 -24.31 -14.86 6.33
CA VAL A 45 -23.99 -14.24 7.63
C VAL A 45 -24.69 -14.97 8.78
N ALA A 46 -25.97 -15.33 8.62
CA ALA A 46 -26.70 -16.10 9.64
C ALA A 46 -25.99 -17.43 9.96
N ASN A 47 -25.54 -18.16 8.94
CA ASN A 47 -24.75 -19.38 9.09
C ASN A 47 -23.36 -19.12 9.67
N PHE A 48 -22.69 -18.03 9.24
CA PHE A 48 -21.35 -17.65 9.71
C PHE A 48 -21.35 -17.34 11.21
N LYS A 49 -22.39 -16.68 11.75
CA LYS A 49 -22.51 -16.35 13.18
C LYS A 49 -22.39 -17.60 14.06
N GLY A 50 -23.01 -18.72 13.66
CA GLY A 50 -22.87 -20.00 14.36
C GLY A 50 -21.44 -20.55 14.32
N ARG A 51 -20.77 -20.46 13.15
CA ARG A 51 -19.36 -20.87 13.03
C ARG A 51 -18.41 -19.98 13.82
N ALA A 52 -18.67 -18.67 13.90
CA ALA A 52 -17.88 -17.76 14.71
C ALA A 52 -18.03 -18.06 16.20
N ALA A 53 -19.26 -18.31 16.66
CA ALA A 53 -19.54 -18.71 18.04
C ALA A 53 -18.79 -20.01 18.41
N SER A 54 -18.79 -21.00 17.54
CA SER A 54 -18.04 -22.27 17.76
C SER A 54 -16.51 -22.07 17.84
N GLN A 55 -15.99 -20.93 17.35
CA GLN A 55 -14.58 -20.55 17.45
C GLN A 55 -14.28 -19.60 18.64
N GLY A 56 -15.22 -19.50 19.59
CA GLY A 56 -15.05 -18.77 20.84
C GLY A 56 -15.35 -17.27 20.75
N ILE A 57 -16.04 -16.82 19.70
CA ILE A 57 -16.53 -15.45 19.63
C ILE A 57 -17.87 -15.34 20.39
N SER A 58 -17.95 -14.41 21.35
CA SER A 58 -19.17 -14.20 22.12
C SER A 58 -20.31 -13.65 21.26
N GLN A 59 -21.53 -14.02 21.58
CA GLN A 59 -22.72 -13.53 20.86
C GLN A 59 -22.79 -12.01 20.86
N THR A 60 -22.46 -11.38 21.98
CA THR A 60 -22.41 -9.92 22.11
C THR A 60 -21.43 -9.28 21.11
N THR A 61 -20.25 -9.90 20.91
CA THR A 61 -19.27 -9.42 19.92
C THR A 61 -19.79 -9.60 18.50
N ILE A 62 -20.37 -10.75 18.19
CA ILE A 62 -20.96 -11.05 16.88
C ILE A 62 -22.05 -10.02 16.54
N ASP A 63 -22.98 -9.79 17.46
CA ASP A 63 -24.10 -8.86 17.23
C ASP A 63 -23.61 -7.42 17.05
N ARG A 64 -22.66 -6.97 17.86
CA ARG A 64 -22.02 -5.65 17.69
C ARG A 64 -21.29 -5.52 16.36
N ALA A 65 -20.53 -6.53 15.95
CA ALA A 65 -19.75 -6.51 14.71
C ALA A 65 -20.65 -6.40 13.47
N PHE A 66 -21.80 -7.08 13.49
CA PHE A 66 -22.73 -7.08 12.37
C PHE A 66 -23.83 -6.04 12.44
N ALA A 67 -23.98 -5.26 13.53
CA ALA A 67 -25.04 -4.27 13.69
C ALA A 67 -25.08 -3.21 12.56
N GLY A 68 -23.92 -2.87 11.98
CA GLY A 68 -23.80 -1.91 10.87
C GLY A 68 -23.15 -2.51 9.61
N ALA A 69 -22.99 -3.83 9.57
CA ALA A 69 -22.36 -4.49 8.44
C ALA A 69 -23.35 -4.73 7.28
N GLY A 70 -22.85 -4.73 6.05
CA GLY A 70 -23.66 -5.02 4.87
C GLY A 70 -22.80 -5.49 3.69
N TYR A 71 -23.48 -6.01 2.67
CA TYR A 71 -22.85 -6.47 1.45
C TYR A 71 -22.32 -5.28 0.60
N LEU A 72 -21.06 -5.37 0.17
CA LEU A 72 -20.35 -4.33 -0.59
C LEU A 72 -20.01 -4.82 -1.99
N PRO A 73 -20.84 -4.60 -3.04
CA PRO A 73 -20.56 -5.08 -4.40
C PRO A 73 -19.27 -4.52 -4.99
N ASP A 74 -18.91 -3.26 -4.66
CA ASP A 74 -17.68 -2.62 -5.16
C ASP A 74 -16.42 -3.34 -4.66
N VAL A 75 -16.49 -4.04 -3.54
CA VAL A 75 -15.40 -4.91 -3.04
C VAL A 75 -15.17 -6.08 -4.00
N ILE A 76 -16.24 -6.70 -4.48
CA ILE A 76 -16.17 -7.80 -5.45
C ILE A 76 -15.65 -7.31 -6.81
N GLU A 77 -16.13 -6.15 -7.26
CA GLU A 77 -15.62 -5.53 -8.48
C GLU A 77 -14.11 -5.29 -8.41
N ARG A 78 -13.62 -4.75 -7.31
CA ARG A 78 -12.18 -4.53 -7.10
C ARG A 78 -11.40 -5.83 -7.00
N ASP A 79 -11.95 -6.86 -6.34
CA ASP A 79 -11.31 -8.16 -6.22
C ASP A 79 -11.18 -8.88 -7.59
N ARG A 80 -12.15 -8.70 -8.49
CA ARG A 80 -12.14 -9.27 -9.84
C ARG A 80 -11.32 -8.45 -10.83
N ASN A 81 -11.30 -7.14 -10.66
CA ASN A 81 -10.55 -6.20 -11.50
C ASN A 81 -9.13 -5.93 -10.99
N GLN A 82 -8.55 -6.85 -10.19
CA GLN A 82 -7.12 -6.84 -9.93
C GLN A 82 -6.38 -7.22 -11.21
N VAL A 83 -6.34 -6.27 -12.17
CA VAL A 83 -5.42 -6.38 -13.28
C VAL A 83 -4.02 -6.36 -12.67
N GLU A 84 -3.31 -7.49 -12.77
CA GLU A 84 -1.88 -7.53 -12.49
C GLU A 84 -1.19 -6.63 -13.53
N PHE A 85 -1.23 -5.33 -13.33
CA PHE A 85 -0.29 -4.45 -13.99
C PHE A 85 1.08 -4.86 -13.49
N LYS A 86 1.76 -5.68 -14.26
CA LYS A 86 3.19 -5.95 -14.08
C LYS A 86 3.92 -4.66 -14.41
N ARG A 87 3.92 -3.73 -13.44
CA ARG A 87 4.73 -2.51 -13.56
C ARG A 87 6.19 -2.92 -13.68
N SER A 88 6.92 -2.24 -14.55
CA SER A 88 8.37 -2.30 -14.54
C SER A 88 8.92 -1.93 -13.16
N LEU A 89 10.11 -2.39 -12.82
CA LEU A 89 10.74 -1.99 -11.56
C LEU A 89 10.96 -0.46 -11.53
N GLU A 90 11.31 0.15 -12.66
CA GLU A 90 11.46 1.60 -12.77
C GLU A 90 10.18 2.34 -12.38
N ASP A 91 9.04 1.97 -12.99
CA ASP A 91 7.75 2.60 -12.69
C ASP A 91 7.31 2.36 -11.25
N TYR A 92 7.60 1.16 -10.72
CA TYR A 92 7.32 0.87 -9.33
C TYR A 92 8.13 1.80 -8.40
N LEU A 93 9.43 1.95 -8.64
CA LEU A 93 10.31 2.81 -7.84
C LEU A 93 10.01 4.29 -8.02
N ALA A 94 9.58 4.73 -9.20
CA ALA A 94 9.16 6.11 -9.44
C ALA A 94 8.00 6.52 -8.52
N ILE A 95 7.15 5.56 -8.14
CA ILE A 95 6.06 5.76 -7.17
C ILE A 95 6.54 5.50 -5.74
N ALA A 96 7.20 4.35 -5.51
CA ALA A 96 7.56 3.88 -4.18
C ALA A 96 8.62 4.75 -3.50
N ALA A 97 9.54 5.31 -4.26
CA ALA A 97 10.62 6.19 -3.80
C ALA A 97 10.60 7.55 -4.52
N SER A 98 9.40 8.11 -4.72
CA SER A 98 9.24 9.46 -5.27
C SER A 98 9.83 10.51 -4.33
N ASP A 99 10.25 11.66 -4.87
CA ASP A 99 10.82 12.75 -4.08
C ASP A 99 9.86 13.21 -2.96
N GLU A 100 8.55 13.28 -3.25
CA GLU A 100 7.51 13.55 -2.25
C GLU A 100 7.54 12.53 -1.12
N ARG A 101 7.59 11.24 -1.46
CA ARG A 101 7.57 10.17 -0.45
C ARG A 101 8.84 10.15 0.37
N ILE A 102 9.99 10.39 -0.25
CA ILE A 102 11.28 10.52 0.45
C ILE A 102 11.24 11.69 1.41
N SER A 103 10.89 12.89 0.95
CA SER A 103 10.85 14.09 1.79
C SER A 103 9.85 13.97 2.95
N THR A 104 8.67 13.41 2.69
CA THR A 104 7.69 13.12 3.75
C THR A 104 8.24 12.10 4.74
N GLY A 105 8.91 11.05 4.26
CA GLY A 105 9.53 10.04 5.13
C GLY A 105 10.60 10.63 6.04
N GLN A 106 11.42 11.52 5.53
CA GLN A 106 12.42 12.27 6.32
C GLN A 106 11.76 13.14 7.40
N GLN A 107 10.67 13.83 7.06
CA GLN A 107 9.88 14.59 8.03
C GLN A 107 9.27 13.68 9.10
N MET A 108 8.74 12.51 8.73
CA MET A 108 8.19 11.55 9.70
C MET A 108 9.29 10.95 10.59
N LEU A 109 10.44 10.62 10.01
CA LEU A 109 11.61 10.16 10.77
C LEU A 109 12.05 11.19 11.82
N GLN A 110 12.03 12.48 11.47
CA GLN A 110 12.33 13.57 12.40
C GLN A 110 11.23 13.74 13.45
N ARG A 111 9.96 13.81 13.01
CA ARG A 111 8.79 14.06 13.88
C ARG A 111 8.64 12.99 14.96
N TYR A 112 8.81 11.73 14.58
CA TYR A 112 8.65 10.57 15.47
C TYR A 112 10.00 9.99 15.94
N GLY A 113 11.10 10.72 15.75
CA GLY A 113 12.46 10.27 16.05
C GLY A 113 12.64 9.66 17.43
N PRO A 114 12.18 10.29 18.52
CA PRO A 114 12.32 9.73 19.87
C PRO A 114 11.66 8.35 20.01
N VAL A 115 10.40 8.20 19.60
CA VAL A 115 9.68 6.93 19.72
C VAL A 115 10.23 5.87 18.75
N LEU A 116 10.60 6.26 17.53
CA LEU A 116 11.23 5.37 16.57
C LEU A 116 12.57 4.81 17.07
N SER A 117 13.35 5.61 17.78
CA SER A 117 14.61 5.16 18.39
C SER A 117 14.38 4.18 19.55
N GLN A 118 13.30 4.33 20.31
CA GLN A 118 12.90 3.35 21.32
C GLN A 118 12.44 2.04 20.67
N ILE A 119 11.62 2.11 19.61
CA ILE A 119 11.17 0.96 18.83
C ILE A 119 12.36 0.20 18.23
N GLU A 120 13.29 0.93 17.60
CA GLU A 120 14.53 0.35 17.05
C GLU A 120 15.37 -0.34 18.11
N SER A 121 15.52 0.29 19.28
CA SER A 121 16.24 -0.30 20.41
C SER A 121 15.60 -1.59 20.90
N GLN A 122 14.28 -1.62 20.99
CA GLN A 122 13.53 -2.78 21.51
C GLN A 122 13.46 -3.94 20.54
N TYR A 123 13.24 -3.68 19.26
CA TYR A 123 12.99 -4.73 18.26
C TYR A 123 14.19 -5.03 17.37
N GLY A 124 15.23 -4.19 17.39
CA GLY A 124 16.43 -4.36 16.57
C GLY A 124 16.20 -4.17 15.07
N VAL A 125 15.14 -3.46 14.67
CA VAL A 125 14.80 -3.15 13.29
C VAL A 125 15.08 -1.68 13.02
N ASP A 126 15.81 -1.39 11.95
CA ASP A 126 16.20 -0.03 11.59
C ASP A 126 14.94 0.84 11.39
N LYS A 127 14.91 1.98 12.06
CA LYS A 127 13.73 2.88 12.06
C LYS A 127 13.35 3.40 10.67
N GLU A 128 14.34 3.58 9.80
CA GLU A 128 14.14 4.00 8.40
C GLU A 128 13.33 2.95 7.62
N VAL A 129 13.53 1.67 7.91
CA VAL A 129 12.76 0.58 7.30
C VAL A 129 11.32 0.59 7.79
N VAL A 130 11.09 0.81 9.08
CA VAL A 130 9.74 0.94 9.66
C VAL A 130 9.00 2.11 9.02
N VAL A 131 9.66 3.26 8.87
CA VAL A 131 9.10 4.45 8.21
C VAL A 131 8.85 4.19 6.73
N ALA A 132 9.73 3.44 6.03
CA ALA A 132 9.54 3.09 4.64
C ALA A 132 8.33 2.17 4.42
N VAL A 133 8.11 1.16 5.28
CA VAL A 133 6.90 0.33 5.27
C VAL A 133 5.67 1.22 5.45
N TRP A 134 5.65 2.09 6.45
CA TRP A 134 4.56 3.04 6.68
C TRP A 134 4.28 3.91 5.45
N GLY A 135 5.34 4.42 4.80
CA GLY A 135 5.22 5.19 3.56
C GLY A 135 4.61 4.42 2.40
N LEU A 136 5.00 3.16 2.19
CA LEU A 136 4.47 2.33 1.12
C LEU A 136 3.02 1.90 1.39
N GLU A 137 2.71 1.52 2.62
CA GLU A 137 1.41 0.95 2.97
C GLU A 137 0.29 1.99 2.96
N SER A 138 0.52 3.16 3.55
CA SER A 138 -0.56 4.14 3.73
C SER A 138 -0.19 5.59 3.42
N ARG A 139 0.94 5.85 2.74
CA ARG A 139 1.47 7.22 2.58
C ARG A 139 1.57 7.94 3.93
N TYR A 140 2.26 7.30 4.88
CA TYR A 140 2.44 7.83 6.23
C TYR A 140 1.11 8.13 6.95
N GLY A 141 0.13 7.25 6.79
CA GLY A 141 -1.18 7.37 7.42
C GLY A 141 -2.22 8.17 6.64
N ALA A 142 -1.85 8.84 5.56
CA ALA A 142 -2.79 9.62 4.74
C ALA A 142 -3.81 8.76 3.98
N ARG A 143 -3.56 7.45 3.81
CA ARG A 143 -4.40 6.51 3.07
C ARG A 143 -4.54 5.17 3.81
N ARG A 144 -5.13 5.21 4.99
CA ARG A 144 -5.37 4.01 5.82
C ARG A 144 -6.54 3.15 5.33
N GLY A 145 -7.40 3.72 4.49
CA GLY A 145 -8.66 3.13 4.06
C GLY A 145 -9.80 3.46 5.04
N ASP A 146 -11.02 3.49 4.48
CA ASP A 146 -12.24 3.90 5.18
C ASP A 146 -13.35 2.84 5.05
N VAL A 147 -13.03 1.67 4.49
CA VAL A 147 -14.01 0.60 4.28
C VAL A 147 -14.20 -0.16 5.59
N PRO A 148 -15.46 -0.36 6.07
CA PRO A 148 -15.73 -1.17 7.23
C PRO A 148 -15.24 -2.61 7.04
N VAL A 149 -14.25 -3.03 7.86
CA VAL A 149 -13.53 -4.29 7.68
C VAL A 149 -14.47 -5.51 7.78
N VAL A 150 -15.43 -5.49 8.70
CA VAL A 150 -16.40 -6.58 8.85
C VAL A 150 -17.22 -6.76 7.56
N SER A 151 -17.70 -5.66 6.98
CA SER A 151 -18.46 -5.68 5.73
C SER A 151 -17.60 -6.17 4.55
N ALA A 152 -16.38 -5.66 4.44
CA ALA A 152 -15.46 -6.05 3.38
C ALA A 152 -15.13 -7.55 3.43
N LEU A 153 -14.70 -8.02 4.59
CA LEU A 153 -14.29 -9.42 4.78
C LEU A 153 -15.47 -10.40 4.65
N SER A 154 -16.64 -10.06 5.17
CA SER A 154 -17.84 -10.91 5.03
C SER A 154 -18.31 -10.96 3.57
N THR A 155 -18.23 -9.86 2.83
CA THR A 155 -18.52 -9.82 1.39
C THR A 155 -17.57 -10.73 0.59
N LEU A 156 -16.26 -10.63 0.84
CA LEU A 156 -15.26 -11.45 0.16
C LEU A 156 -15.33 -12.93 0.55
N ALA A 157 -15.67 -13.22 1.80
CA ALA A 157 -15.89 -14.59 2.27
C ALA A 157 -17.12 -15.21 1.61
N TYR A 158 -18.21 -14.45 1.50
CA TYR A 158 -19.44 -14.84 0.82
C TYR A 158 -19.25 -15.08 -0.67
N ASP A 159 -18.49 -14.23 -1.40
CA ASP A 159 -18.20 -14.38 -2.83
C ASP A 159 -17.50 -15.72 -3.15
N GLY A 160 -16.74 -16.24 -2.20
CA GLY A 160 -16.19 -17.60 -2.23
C GLY A 160 -14.90 -17.77 -3.03
N ARG A 161 -14.46 -16.83 -3.89
CA ARG A 161 -13.22 -16.94 -4.69
C ARG A 161 -11.99 -17.29 -3.83
N ARG A 162 -11.93 -16.74 -2.62
CA ARG A 162 -10.97 -17.05 -1.55
C ARG A 162 -11.70 -17.12 -0.21
N GLY A 163 -12.91 -17.68 -0.21
CA GLY A 163 -13.85 -17.61 0.91
C GLY A 163 -13.26 -18.05 2.24
N GLN A 164 -12.57 -19.19 2.28
CA GLN A 164 -11.95 -19.70 3.50
C GLN A 164 -10.88 -18.76 4.07
N PHE A 165 -10.08 -18.13 3.20
CA PHE A 165 -9.09 -17.15 3.64
C PHE A 165 -9.77 -15.93 4.26
N PHE A 166 -10.77 -15.34 3.57
CA PHE A 166 -11.45 -14.15 4.09
C PHE A 166 -12.32 -14.47 5.31
N GLU A 167 -12.91 -15.66 5.41
CA GLU A 167 -13.60 -16.09 6.62
C GLU A 167 -12.64 -16.17 7.81
N SER A 168 -11.43 -16.70 7.62
CA SER A 168 -10.41 -16.71 8.67
C SER A 168 -9.99 -15.29 9.12
N GLN A 169 -9.90 -14.34 8.18
CA GLN A 169 -9.65 -12.94 8.50
C GLN A 169 -10.83 -12.31 9.27
N LEU A 170 -12.05 -12.64 8.88
CA LEU A 170 -13.26 -12.13 9.56
C LEU A 170 -13.35 -12.63 11.02
N VAL A 171 -13.06 -13.91 11.26
CA VAL A 171 -12.97 -14.44 12.64
C VAL A 171 -11.86 -13.74 13.43
N ALA A 172 -10.70 -13.51 12.82
CA ALA A 172 -9.62 -12.76 13.45
C ALA A 172 -10.05 -11.31 13.78
N ALA A 173 -10.77 -10.63 12.88
CA ALA A 173 -11.31 -9.30 13.13
C ALA A 173 -12.29 -9.30 14.33
N MET A 174 -13.12 -10.33 14.46
CA MET A 174 -14.00 -10.47 15.63
C MET A 174 -13.23 -10.69 16.91
N LYS A 175 -12.13 -11.44 16.89
CA LYS A 175 -11.25 -11.60 18.07
C LYS A 175 -10.64 -10.27 18.50
N ILE A 176 -10.25 -9.43 17.56
CA ILE A 176 -9.75 -8.08 17.83
C ILE A 176 -10.83 -7.24 18.54
N LEU A 177 -12.07 -7.28 18.01
CA LEU A 177 -13.22 -6.59 18.64
C LEU A 177 -13.54 -7.15 20.03
N GLN A 178 -13.44 -8.45 20.22
CA GLN A 178 -13.69 -9.11 21.48
C GLN A 178 -12.65 -8.75 22.55
N ASN A 179 -11.40 -8.59 22.14
CA ASN A 179 -10.31 -8.14 23.02
C ASN A 179 -10.45 -6.67 23.45
N GLY A 180 -11.29 -5.90 22.74
CA GLY A 180 -11.48 -4.48 23.06
C GLY A 180 -10.42 -3.55 22.47
N ASP A 181 -9.56 -4.04 21.57
CA ASP A 181 -8.52 -3.23 20.93
C ASP A 181 -9.10 -2.09 20.09
N THR A 182 -10.31 -2.27 19.55
CA THR A 182 -11.05 -1.25 18.80
C THR A 182 -12.56 -1.51 18.81
N THR A 183 -13.35 -0.64 18.19
CA THR A 183 -14.79 -0.78 18.02
C THR A 183 -15.14 -1.12 16.57
N PRO A 184 -16.33 -1.70 16.27
CA PRO A 184 -16.75 -1.92 14.89
C PRO A 184 -16.76 -0.66 14.02
N ALA A 185 -17.10 0.49 14.59
CA ALA A 185 -17.13 1.77 13.90
C ALA A 185 -15.71 2.26 13.51
N ASN A 186 -14.72 2.01 14.36
CA ASN A 186 -13.33 2.40 14.11
C ASN A 186 -12.55 1.34 13.32
N MET A 187 -13.05 0.11 13.24
CA MET A 187 -12.39 -0.97 12.48
C MET A 187 -12.58 -0.76 10.96
N THR A 188 -11.86 0.21 10.43
CA THR A 188 -11.82 0.53 9.00
C THR A 188 -10.48 0.14 8.39
N GLY A 189 -10.45 0.04 7.07
CA GLY A 189 -9.25 -0.34 6.35
C GLY A 189 -9.44 -0.33 4.83
N SER A 190 -8.59 -1.05 4.12
CA SER A 190 -8.72 -1.25 2.69
C SER A 190 -9.93 -2.12 2.35
N TRP A 191 -10.34 -2.10 1.09
CA TRP A 191 -11.41 -2.97 0.57
C TRP A 191 -11.14 -4.48 0.79
N ALA A 192 -9.89 -4.87 1.00
CA ALA A 192 -9.48 -6.26 1.26
C ALA A 192 -9.21 -6.55 2.75
N GLY A 193 -9.56 -5.62 3.66
CA GLY A 193 -9.46 -5.79 5.10
C GLY A 193 -8.06 -5.56 5.69
N ALA A 194 -7.17 -4.89 4.99
CA ALA A 194 -5.90 -4.42 5.57
C ALA A 194 -6.16 -3.13 6.36
N MET A 195 -5.61 -3.03 7.58
CA MET A 195 -6.01 -2.09 8.62
C MET A 195 -4.88 -1.17 9.07
N GLY A 196 -5.24 0.05 9.42
CA GLY A 196 -4.38 0.99 10.11
C GLY A 196 -3.23 1.58 9.28
N HIS A 197 -2.29 2.19 9.96
CA HIS A 197 -1.16 2.89 9.36
C HIS A 197 -0.26 2.00 8.51
N THR A 198 -0.07 0.76 8.90
CA THR A 198 0.85 -0.19 8.26
C THR A 198 0.15 -1.40 7.65
N GLN A 199 -1.17 -1.28 7.44
CA GLN A 199 -2.00 -2.18 6.63
C GLN A 199 -1.91 -3.65 7.07
N PHE A 200 -2.01 -3.92 8.37
CA PHE A 200 -2.10 -5.29 8.87
C PHE A 200 -3.43 -5.94 8.50
N ILE A 201 -3.39 -7.15 7.98
CA ILE A 201 -4.58 -8.00 7.93
C ILE A 201 -4.89 -8.54 9.34
N PRO A 202 -6.15 -8.88 9.68
CA PRO A 202 -6.54 -9.27 11.03
C PRO A 202 -5.71 -10.39 11.66
N THR A 203 -5.34 -11.41 10.91
CA THR A 203 -4.48 -12.49 11.42
C THR A 203 -3.06 -12.01 11.73
N SER A 204 -2.51 -11.10 10.94
CA SER A 204 -1.20 -10.48 11.22
C SER A 204 -1.26 -9.58 12.44
N TYR A 205 -2.37 -8.86 12.61
CA TYR A 205 -2.61 -8.06 13.80
C TYR A 205 -2.60 -8.93 15.07
N LEU A 206 -3.37 -10.00 15.10
CA LEU A 206 -3.40 -10.90 16.27
C LEU A 206 -2.04 -11.50 16.60
N ALA A 207 -1.22 -11.76 15.57
CA ALA A 207 0.09 -12.37 15.74
C ALA A 207 1.18 -11.38 16.17
N TYR A 208 1.11 -10.11 15.73
CA TYR A 208 2.25 -9.20 15.80
C TYR A 208 1.96 -7.83 16.41
N ALA A 209 0.69 -7.40 16.51
CA ALA A 209 0.37 -6.10 17.07
C ALA A 209 0.77 -6.02 18.54
N VAL A 210 1.30 -4.86 18.92
CA VAL A 210 1.77 -4.57 20.28
C VAL A 210 1.16 -3.25 20.76
N ASP A 211 0.88 -3.19 22.05
CA ASP A 211 0.58 -1.97 22.78
C ASP A 211 1.92 -1.38 23.24
N PHE A 212 2.45 -0.43 22.48
CA PHE A 212 3.73 0.23 22.77
C PHE A 212 3.53 1.49 23.59
N THR A 213 2.35 2.10 23.48
CA THR A 213 1.96 3.28 24.27
C THR A 213 1.68 2.92 25.72
N GLY A 214 1.32 1.66 26.01
CA GLY A 214 0.99 1.16 27.35
C GLY A 214 -0.37 1.58 27.85
N ASP A 215 -1.31 1.91 26.94
CA ASP A 215 -2.66 2.33 27.29
C ASP A 215 -3.67 1.15 27.43
N GLY A 216 -3.19 -0.08 27.27
CA GLY A 216 -3.98 -1.31 27.34
C GLY A 216 -4.62 -1.71 26.00
N ARG A 217 -4.30 -1.05 24.89
CA ARG A 217 -4.82 -1.34 23.56
C ARG A 217 -3.69 -1.42 22.55
N ARG A 218 -3.89 -2.21 21.52
CA ARG A 218 -2.98 -2.28 20.36
C ARG A 218 -3.56 -1.45 19.22
N ASP A 219 -3.62 -0.10 19.42
CA ASP A 219 -4.38 0.78 18.52
C ASP A 219 -3.57 1.16 17.28
N ILE A 220 -3.86 0.48 16.16
CA ILE A 220 -3.26 0.80 14.86
C ILE A 220 -4.11 1.76 14.01
N TRP A 221 -5.27 2.20 14.49
CA TRP A 221 -6.22 3.06 13.76
C TRP A 221 -6.16 4.53 14.19
N SER A 222 -5.63 4.83 15.37
CA SER A 222 -5.57 6.19 15.91
C SER A 222 -4.73 7.14 15.03
N GLU A 223 -4.80 8.44 15.29
CA GLU A 223 -3.94 9.42 14.62
C GLU A 223 -2.47 9.32 15.07
N ASP A 224 -2.23 8.81 16.27
CA ASP A 224 -0.87 8.47 16.74
C ASP A 224 -0.44 7.13 16.13
N PRO A 225 0.61 7.08 15.30
CA PRO A 225 1.05 5.87 14.63
C PRO A 225 1.90 4.95 15.52
N THR A 226 2.15 5.29 16.78
CA THR A 226 3.14 4.64 17.65
C THR A 226 2.97 3.14 17.70
N ASP A 227 1.78 2.64 18.02
CA ASP A 227 1.51 1.19 18.08
C ASP A 227 1.65 0.51 16.71
N SER A 228 1.25 1.17 15.63
CA SER A 228 1.44 0.67 14.27
C SER A 228 2.91 0.51 13.90
N LEU A 229 3.73 1.52 14.22
CA LEU A 229 5.17 1.51 13.93
C LEU A 229 5.87 0.42 14.76
N ALA A 230 5.55 0.34 16.05
CA ALA A 230 6.07 -0.70 16.93
C ALA A 230 5.62 -2.11 16.50
N SER A 231 4.37 -2.26 16.09
CA SER A 231 3.83 -3.52 15.57
C SER A 231 4.54 -3.95 14.27
N THR A 232 4.88 -3.01 13.40
CA THR A 232 5.67 -3.27 12.19
C THR A 232 7.07 -3.76 12.54
N ALA A 233 7.74 -3.09 13.48
CA ALA A 233 9.05 -3.51 13.95
C ALA A 233 9.00 -4.90 14.63
N ALA A 234 7.98 -5.15 15.45
CA ALA A 234 7.75 -6.47 16.06
C ALA A 234 7.52 -7.56 15.01
N TYR A 235 6.77 -7.26 13.94
CA TYR A 235 6.58 -8.17 12.81
C TYR A 235 7.92 -8.51 12.15
N LEU A 236 8.70 -7.51 11.74
CA LEU A 236 9.96 -7.71 11.04
C LEU A 236 10.99 -8.42 11.92
N SER A 237 11.07 -8.07 13.20
CA SER A 237 11.93 -8.72 14.20
C SER A 237 11.59 -10.22 14.32
N ARG A 238 10.31 -10.56 14.56
CA ARG A 238 9.86 -11.96 14.65
C ARG A 238 9.96 -12.71 13.31
N ALA A 239 9.94 -12.00 12.19
CA ALA A 239 10.21 -12.56 10.87
C ALA A 239 11.70 -12.86 10.63
N GLY A 240 12.58 -12.47 11.55
CA GLY A 240 14.01 -12.79 11.54
C GLY A 240 14.88 -11.68 10.97
N TRP A 241 14.50 -10.41 11.18
CA TRP A 241 15.36 -9.26 10.89
C TRP A 241 16.71 -9.39 11.59
N VAL A 242 17.77 -9.12 10.85
CA VAL A 242 19.14 -9.15 11.37
C VAL A 242 19.64 -7.72 11.50
N ARG A 243 19.78 -7.25 12.74
CA ARG A 243 20.29 -5.91 13.04
C ARG A 243 21.67 -5.69 12.42
N GLY A 244 21.86 -4.53 11.76
CA GLY A 244 23.13 -4.16 11.14
C GLY A 244 23.43 -4.87 9.83
N GLN A 245 22.60 -5.81 9.36
CA GLN A 245 22.70 -6.37 8.03
C GLN A 245 21.86 -5.55 7.06
N PRO A 246 22.39 -5.14 5.91
CA PRO A 246 21.58 -4.44 4.91
C PRO A 246 20.47 -5.34 4.37
N TRP A 247 19.38 -4.74 3.87
CA TRP A 247 18.38 -5.45 3.09
C TRP A 247 18.95 -5.87 1.74
N GLY A 248 19.72 -4.98 1.12
CA GLY A 248 20.30 -5.06 -0.19
C GLY A 248 20.92 -3.75 -0.64
N GLY A 249 21.04 -3.57 -1.94
CA GLY A 249 21.52 -2.39 -2.59
C GLY A 249 22.04 -2.72 -3.99
N GLU A 250 22.49 -1.70 -4.73
CA GLU A 250 23.07 -1.91 -6.04
C GLU A 250 24.35 -2.77 -5.96
N ALA A 251 24.44 -3.81 -6.77
CA ALA A 251 25.55 -4.76 -6.71
C ALA A 251 26.90 -4.05 -6.91
N GLY A 252 27.84 -4.33 -6.02
CA GLY A 252 29.15 -3.67 -5.97
C GLY A 252 29.20 -2.40 -5.13
N THR A 253 28.06 -1.92 -4.58
CA THR A 253 28.05 -0.76 -3.68
C THR A 253 27.79 -1.15 -2.20
N VAL A 254 27.35 -2.37 -1.96
CA VAL A 254 27.02 -2.90 -0.63
C VAL A 254 28.03 -3.95 -0.22
N SER A 255 28.55 -3.83 1.00
CA SER A 255 29.53 -4.80 1.58
C SER A 255 28.86 -6.07 2.08
N GLY A 256 29.59 -7.18 2.05
CA GLY A 256 29.17 -8.48 2.53
C GLY A 256 28.83 -9.45 1.40
N THR A 257 28.49 -10.70 1.79
CA THR A 257 28.11 -11.75 0.83
C THR A 257 26.61 -11.77 0.66
N PRO A 258 26.05 -11.36 -0.52
CA PRO A 258 24.64 -11.39 -0.76
C PRO A 258 24.13 -12.83 -0.89
N VAL A 259 22.86 -13.07 -0.53
CA VAL A 259 22.20 -14.36 -0.76
C VAL A 259 21.80 -14.55 -2.22
N ALA A 260 21.61 -13.45 -2.96
CA ALA A 260 21.37 -13.45 -4.41
C ALA A 260 21.67 -12.07 -5.01
N VAL A 261 21.84 -12.06 -6.34
CA VAL A 261 21.85 -10.82 -7.14
C VAL A 261 20.68 -10.89 -8.11
N LEU A 262 19.74 -9.96 -7.98
CA LEU A 262 18.54 -9.87 -8.80
C LEU A 262 18.76 -8.81 -9.90
N GLN A 263 18.09 -8.99 -11.03
CA GLN A 263 17.93 -7.98 -12.08
C GLN A 263 16.49 -8.06 -12.61
N PRO A 264 15.52 -7.47 -11.88
CA PRO A 264 14.10 -7.62 -12.23
C PRO A 264 13.71 -6.94 -13.54
N GLN A 265 14.53 -5.99 -14.02
CA GLN A 265 14.34 -5.29 -15.29
C GLN A 265 15.68 -5.14 -16.00
N THR A 266 15.69 -5.34 -17.33
CA THR A 266 16.86 -5.19 -18.18
C THR A 266 16.52 -4.28 -19.38
N PRO A 267 17.26 -3.17 -19.60
CA PRO A 267 18.35 -2.69 -18.75
C PRO A 267 17.87 -2.21 -17.38
N GLY A 268 18.75 -2.19 -16.39
CA GLY A 268 18.44 -1.74 -15.04
C GLY A 268 19.48 -2.17 -14.00
N PRO A 269 19.37 -1.69 -12.77
CA PRO A 269 20.30 -2.01 -11.71
C PRO A 269 20.28 -3.52 -11.38
N ARG A 270 21.47 -4.06 -11.16
CA ARG A 270 21.64 -5.35 -10.50
C ARG A 270 21.62 -5.11 -8.99
N ILE A 271 20.79 -5.84 -8.29
CA ILE A 271 20.53 -5.62 -6.86
C ILE A 271 21.02 -6.83 -6.08
N ALA A 272 22.07 -6.62 -5.28
CA ALA A 272 22.50 -7.57 -4.27
C ALA A 272 21.51 -7.58 -3.13
N VAL A 273 20.98 -8.75 -2.76
CA VAL A 273 19.99 -8.89 -1.70
C VAL A 273 20.50 -9.79 -0.58
N PHE A 274 20.15 -9.44 0.66
CA PHE A 274 20.56 -10.13 1.87
C PHE A 274 19.36 -10.75 2.59
N ARG A 275 19.59 -11.34 3.77
CA ARG A 275 18.51 -11.99 4.53
C ARG A 275 17.37 -11.06 4.85
N ASN A 276 17.65 -9.78 5.16
CA ASN A 276 16.64 -8.79 5.48
C ASN A 276 15.68 -8.49 4.30
N PHE A 277 16.13 -8.65 3.06
CA PHE A 277 15.24 -8.62 1.89
C PHE A 277 14.15 -9.68 1.97
N GLN A 278 14.50 -10.91 2.37
CA GLN A 278 13.53 -11.99 2.54
C GLN A 278 12.58 -11.72 3.72
N VAL A 279 13.04 -11.01 4.74
CA VAL A 279 12.19 -10.58 5.86
C VAL A 279 11.15 -9.57 5.38
N ILE A 280 11.55 -8.57 4.60
CA ILE A 280 10.60 -7.61 4.00
C ILE A 280 9.58 -8.33 3.11
N LYS A 281 10.01 -9.32 2.31
CA LYS A 281 9.10 -10.14 1.50
C LYS A 281 8.06 -10.92 2.31
N ARG A 282 8.26 -11.16 3.59
CA ARG A 282 7.23 -11.78 4.44
C ARG A 282 6.07 -10.82 4.70
N TYR A 283 6.34 -9.52 4.70
CA TYR A 283 5.29 -8.49 4.82
C TYR A 283 4.42 -8.46 3.56
N ASN A 284 5.05 -8.41 2.40
CA ASN A 284 4.40 -8.53 1.10
C ASN A 284 5.31 -9.33 0.15
N ASN A 285 4.84 -10.46 -0.36
CA ASN A 285 5.64 -11.40 -1.16
C ASN A 285 5.85 -10.92 -2.61
N SER A 286 6.46 -9.75 -2.76
CA SER A 286 6.83 -9.16 -4.04
C SER A 286 8.29 -8.68 -3.98
N ASP A 287 9.09 -9.02 -5.00
CA ASP A 287 10.46 -8.51 -5.10
C ASP A 287 10.47 -6.99 -5.27
N SER A 288 9.59 -6.46 -6.11
CA SER A 288 9.46 -5.01 -6.31
C SER A 288 9.09 -4.29 -5.01
N TYR A 289 8.20 -4.88 -4.20
CA TYR A 289 7.85 -4.33 -2.89
C TYR A 289 9.07 -4.29 -1.96
N ALA A 290 9.79 -5.40 -1.85
CA ALA A 290 10.95 -5.48 -0.95
C ALA A 290 12.08 -4.54 -1.39
N ILE A 291 12.32 -4.42 -2.70
CA ILE A 291 13.25 -3.43 -3.26
C ILE A 291 12.75 -2.01 -2.98
N GLY A 292 11.45 -1.75 -3.15
CA GLY A 292 10.84 -0.45 -2.89
C GLY A 292 10.96 -0.01 -1.43
N VAL A 293 10.64 -0.91 -0.47
CA VAL A 293 10.82 -0.64 0.96
C VAL A 293 12.29 -0.36 1.27
N GLY A 294 13.18 -1.24 0.83
CA GLY A 294 14.61 -1.10 1.10
C GLY A 294 15.19 0.16 0.46
N HIS A 295 14.89 0.41 -0.82
CA HIS A 295 15.38 1.61 -1.50
C HIS A 295 14.81 2.89 -0.86
N LEU A 296 13.52 2.92 -0.53
CA LEU A 296 12.92 4.06 0.17
C LEU A 296 13.57 4.28 1.53
N SER A 297 13.86 3.21 2.30
CA SER A 297 14.54 3.33 3.59
C SER A 297 15.93 3.95 3.47
N ASP A 298 16.72 3.51 2.47
CA ASP A 298 18.03 4.09 2.18
C ASP A 298 17.92 5.57 1.80
N ARG A 299 16.92 5.93 0.99
CA ARG A 299 16.68 7.32 0.58
C ARG A 299 16.25 8.21 1.75
N ILE A 300 15.41 7.70 2.65
CA ILE A 300 15.00 8.40 3.89
C ILE A 300 16.22 8.64 4.79
N ALA A 301 17.14 7.67 4.86
CA ALA A 301 18.41 7.79 5.58
C ALA A 301 19.41 8.74 4.92
N GLY A 302 19.09 9.35 3.75
CA GLY A 302 19.99 10.26 3.01
C GLY A 302 20.88 9.56 2.00
N GLY A 303 20.71 8.26 1.77
CA GLY A 303 21.45 7.49 0.77
C GLY A 303 21.16 7.95 -0.67
N ALA A 304 22.05 7.63 -1.60
CA ALA A 304 21.92 7.99 -3.01
C ALA A 304 20.93 7.10 -3.76
N PRO A 305 20.33 7.55 -4.88
CA PRO A 305 19.56 6.68 -5.78
C PRO A 305 20.47 5.62 -6.41
N PHE A 306 19.87 4.59 -7.02
CA PHE A 306 20.61 3.66 -7.87
C PHE A 306 21.36 4.41 -8.97
N LYS A 307 22.59 3.98 -9.27
CA LYS A 307 23.46 4.59 -10.30
C LYS A 307 23.14 4.08 -11.69
N ALA A 308 22.79 2.79 -11.80
CA ALA A 308 22.46 2.20 -13.09
C ALA A 308 21.12 2.71 -13.60
N SER A 309 21.11 3.10 -14.89
CA SER A 309 19.90 3.54 -15.59
C SER A 309 19.06 2.34 -16.02
N PHE A 310 17.73 2.50 -16.02
CA PHE A 310 16.81 1.54 -16.60
C PHE A 310 16.71 1.66 -18.14
N GLY A 311 17.32 2.71 -18.73
CA GLY A 311 17.23 2.97 -20.15
C GLY A 311 15.86 3.49 -20.60
N PRO A 312 15.67 3.70 -21.91
CA PRO A 312 14.37 4.01 -22.49
C PRO A 312 13.42 2.81 -22.43
N ASP A 313 12.11 3.10 -22.31
CA ASP A 313 11.05 2.10 -22.39
C ASP A 313 10.74 1.68 -23.85
N ALA A 314 9.71 0.86 -24.04
CA ALA A 314 9.28 0.41 -25.36
C ALA A 314 8.86 1.56 -26.31
N THR A 315 8.56 2.75 -25.79
CA THR A 315 8.23 3.96 -26.57
C THR A 315 9.45 4.82 -26.89
N GLY A 316 10.63 4.40 -26.41
CA GLY A 316 11.91 5.11 -26.58
C GLY A 316 12.09 6.26 -25.56
N LEU A 317 11.23 6.37 -24.55
CA LEU A 317 11.28 7.41 -23.53
C LEU A 317 11.94 6.89 -22.25
N SER A 318 12.91 7.63 -21.73
CA SER A 318 13.41 7.41 -20.37
C SER A 318 12.40 7.91 -19.32
N LEU A 319 12.54 7.53 -18.05
CA LEU A 319 11.74 8.09 -16.96
C LEU A 319 11.80 9.63 -16.93
N LYS A 320 12.95 10.21 -17.21
CA LYS A 320 13.12 11.67 -17.31
C LYS A 320 12.28 12.26 -18.45
N ASP A 321 12.27 11.61 -19.60
CA ASP A 321 11.49 12.05 -20.76
C ASP A 321 9.99 11.93 -20.50
N ARG A 322 9.55 10.87 -19.83
CA ARG A 322 8.14 10.69 -19.43
C ARG A 322 7.70 11.77 -18.43
N LYS A 323 8.53 12.10 -17.44
CA LYS A 323 8.27 13.22 -16.53
C LYS A 323 8.18 14.56 -17.26
N GLU A 324 9.06 14.78 -18.24
CA GLU A 324 9.05 15.99 -19.03
C GLU A 324 7.81 16.07 -19.93
N LEU A 325 7.41 14.96 -20.55
CA LEU A 325 6.18 14.86 -21.32
C LEU A 325 4.96 15.25 -20.48
N GLN A 326 4.84 14.72 -19.29
CA GLN A 326 3.74 15.04 -18.36
C GLN A 326 3.74 16.54 -17.99
N ARG A 327 4.90 17.13 -17.68
CA ARG A 327 5.01 18.56 -17.37
C ARG A 327 4.59 19.43 -18.55
N ARG A 328 5.02 19.11 -19.76
CA ARG A 328 4.70 19.88 -20.97
C ARG A 328 3.23 19.78 -21.32
N LEU A 329 2.63 18.59 -21.21
CA LEU A 329 1.17 18.41 -21.38
C LEU A 329 0.39 19.28 -20.40
N THR A 330 0.74 19.24 -19.12
CA THR A 330 0.08 20.04 -18.08
C THR A 330 0.26 21.55 -18.34
N SER A 331 1.46 21.98 -18.71
CA SER A 331 1.74 23.38 -19.09
C SER A 331 0.96 23.84 -20.33
N ALA A 332 0.66 22.92 -21.25
CA ALA A 332 -0.17 23.18 -22.42
C ALA A 332 -1.69 23.11 -22.15
N GLY A 333 -2.10 22.95 -20.88
CA GLY A 333 -3.49 22.89 -20.45
C GLY A 333 -4.13 21.50 -20.41
N TYR A 334 -3.33 20.44 -20.59
CA TYR A 334 -3.77 19.05 -20.53
C TYR A 334 -3.26 18.39 -19.26
N ASP A 335 -4.02 18.50 -18.17
CA ASP A 335 -3.61 18.04 -16.83
C ASP A 335 -3.38 16.53 -16.76
N THR A 336 -2.15 16.13 -16.43
CA THR A 336 -1.75 14.74 -16.21
C THR A 336 -1.90 14.30 -14.76
N GLN A 337 -2.31 15.19 -13.87
CA GLN A 337 -2.41 15.02 -12.42
C GLN A 337 -1.06 14.62 -11.76
N GLY A 338 0.02 15.23 -12.25
CA GLY A 338 1.37 15.04 -11.74
C GLY A 338 2.35 14.62 -12.82
N ALA A 339 3.64 14.65 -12.47
CA ALA A 339 4.74 14.30 -13.36
C ALA A 339 5.67 13.26 -12.70
N ASP A 340 5.10 12.10 -12.37
CA ASP A 340 5.82 10.99 -11.75
C ASP A 340 6.60 10.12 -12.77
N GLY A 341 6.32 10.31 -14.06
CA GLY A 341 6.90 9.56 -15.18
C GLY A 341 6.21 8.23 -15.44
N VAL A 342 5.16 7.88 -14.68
CA VAL A 342 4.37 6.67 -14.91
C VAL A 342 3.20 7.01 -15.84
N ILE A 343 3.15 6.36 -17.00
CA ILE A 343 2.08 6.55 -17.95
C ILE A 343 0.87 5.74 -17.51
N GLY A 344 -0.17 6.44 -17.09
CA GLY A 344 -1.44 5.86 -16.67
C GLY A 344 -2.61 6.59 -17.33
N LYS A 345 -3.84 6.20 -16.97
CA LYS A 345 -5.08 6.69 -17.58
C LYS A 345 -5.16 8.21 -17.68
N ASN A 346 -4.66 8.95 -16.69
CA ASN A 346 -4.70 10.42 -16.71
C ASN A 346 -3.74 10.97 -17.78
N THR A 347 -2.52 10.42 -17.87
CA THR A 347 -1.55 10.81 -18.89
C THR A 347 -2.04 10.42 -20.29
N GLU A 348 -2.59 9.21 -20.46
CA GLU A 348 -3.19 8.74 -21.73
C GLU A 348 -4.35 9.65 -22.16
N ALA A 349 -5.21 10.05 -21.22
CA ALA A 349 -6.31 10.97 -21.49
C ALA A 349 -5.80 12.38 -21.89
N ALA A 350 -4.78 12.90 -21.20
CA ALA A 350 -4.13 14.17 -21.53
C ALA A 350 -3.49 14.14 -22.92
N ILE A 351 -2.75 13.06 -23.25
CA ILE A 351 -2.19 12.86 -24.60
C ILE A 351 -3.30 12.83 -25.65
N SER A 352 -4.35 12.04 -25.42
CA SER A 352 -5.49 11.95 -26.36
C SER A 352 -6.17 13.30 -26.60
N ALA A 353 -6.32 14.09 -25.54
CA ALA A 353 -6.90 15.44 -25.62
C ALA A 353 -6.00 16.38 -26.43
N TYR A 354 -4.69 16.37 -26.16
CA TYR A 354 -3.71 17.15 -26.92
C TYR A 354 -3.71 16.76 -28.42
N GLN A 355 -3.65 15.46 -28.70
CA GLN A 355 -3.66 14.94 -30.08
C GLN A 355 -4.90 15.40 -30.85
N ARG A 356 -6.08 15.31 -30.23
CA ARG A 356 -7.34 15.75 -30.83
C ARG A 356 -7.35 17.25 -31.13
N ALA A 357 -6.89 18.07 -30.18
CA ALA A 357 -6.87 19.52 -30.32
C ALA A 357 -5.89 20.01 -31.42
N ASN A 358 -4.84 19.24 -31.72
CA ASN A 358 -3.83 19.57 -32.69
C ASN A 358 -3.96 18.79 -34.02
N GLY A 359 -5.09 18.10 -34.25
CA GLY A 359 -5.36 17.40 -35.51
C GLY A 359 -4.46 16.17 -35.74
N LEU A 360 -3.92 15.58 -34.68
CA LEU A 360 -3.09 14.39 -34.73
C LEU A 360 -3.95 13.12 -34.63
N SER A 361 -3.38 11.97 -35.03
CA SER A 361 -3.99 10.67 -34.75
C SER A 361 -4.14 10.46 -33.25
N VAL A 362 -5.36 10.20 -32.77
CA VAL A 362 -5.67 10.05 -31.35
C VAL A 362 -5.37 8.62 -30.91
N THR A 363 -4.17 8.38 -30.40
CA THR A 363 -3.74 7.08 -29.89
C THR A 363 -3.73 7.02 -28.35
N GLY A 364 -3.49 8.16 -27.68
CA GLY A 364 -3.25 8.21 -26.25
C GLY A 364 -1.85 7.74 -25.84
N ASP A 365 -1.02 7.30 -26.79
CA ASP A 365 0.30 6.75 -26.52
C ASP A 365 1.37 7.82 -26.41
N PRO A 366 2.29 7.71 -25.45
CA PRO A 366 3.46 8.55 -25.35
C PRO A 366 4.45 8.23 -26.49
N SER A 367 5.23 9.23 -26.95
CA SER A 367 6.29 8.99 -27.91
C SER A 367 7.34 10.10 -27.89
N VAL A 368 8.54 9.77 -28.38
CA VAL A 368 9.61 10.76 -28.58
C VAL A 368 9.17 11.89 -29.52
N ALA A 369 8.39 11.57 -30.56
CA ALA A 369 7.85 12.56 -31.49
C ALA A 369 6.91 13.54 -30.78
N LEU A 370 5.99 13.03 -29.94
CA LEU A 370 5.08 13.87 -29.16
C LEU A 370 5.84 14.78 -28.18
N LEU A 371 6.85 14.24 -27.48
CA LEU A 371 7.67 15.02 -26.56
C LEU A 371 8.38 16.17 -27.29
N ARG A 372 8.93 15.93 -28.50
CA ARG A 372 9.56 16.97 -29.32
C ARG A 372 8.55 18.03 -29.76
N GLN A 373 7.37 17.62 -30.22
CA GLN A 373 6.33 18.54 -30.67
C GLN A 373 5.86 19.47 -29.56
N LEU A 374 5.73 18.96 -28.33
CA LEU A 374 5.38 19.77 -27.14
C LEU A 374 6.52 20.69 -26.69
N GLY A 375 7.74 20.50 -27.17
CA GLY A 375 8.91 21.28 -26.79
C GLY A 375 9.24 22.47 -27.68
N GLY A 376 8.57 22.59 -28.84
CA GLY A 376 8.83 23.60 -29.85
C GLY A 376 10.04 23.26 -30.72
#